data_db34d4af272f9d87f19ea5b93876bf2b
#
_entry.id   db34d4af272f9d87f19ea5b93876bf2b
#
_cell.length_a   1.000
_cell.length_b   1.000
_cell.length_c   1.000
_cell.angle_alpha   90.00
_cell.angle_beta   90.00
_cell.angle_gamma   90.00
#
_symmetry.space_group_name_H-M   'P 1'
#
loop_
_entity.id
_entity.type
_entity.pdbx_description
1 polymer ?
#
loop_
_entity_poly.entity_id
_entity_poly.type
_entity_poly.pdbx_seq_one_letter_code
_entity_poly.pdbx_strand_id
1 'polypeptide(L)'
;MIRNLLIASVLLAPAAALAQTLPTAPYLPLEMAEKAAKAALQACVAKGNAVTVAIVTRDGATKTVLKADNSGPHTVSSATGKAFAAASLGRDIGEIADFIASKPANDGLRNMDERMVIQAGGLPIKIGEALVGGIGVGGAPSGAIDAECAREGLNAIGAK
;
A
#
# COMPACT_ATOMS: atom_id res chain seq x y z
N MET A 1 78.68 13.93 29.68
CA MET A 1 77.95 13.71 28.39
C MET A 1 76.53 13.32 28.74
N ILE A 2 75.60 14.27 28.72
CA ILE A 2 74.16 14.06 29.02
C ILE A 2 73.43 13.91 27.74
N ARG A 3 72.87 12.73 27.39
CA ARG A 3 72.08 12.47 26.24
C ARG A 3 70.60 12.84 26.53
N ASN A 4 70.12 13.93 25.92
CA ASN A 4 68.72 14.31 25.97
C ASN A 4 67.87 13.30 25.16
N LEU A 5 66.97 12.60 25.84
CA LEU A 5 65.97 11.72 25.22
C LEU A 5 64.74 12.59 24.90
N LEU A 6 64.50 12.87 23.65
CA LEU A 6 63.26 13.52 23.15
C LEU A 6 62.13 12.46 23.08
N ILE A 7 61.17 12.54 23.96
CA ILE A 7 59.95 11.72 23.91
C ILE A 7 58.98 12.43 22.99
N ALA A 8 58.75 11.91 21.78
CA ALA A 8 57.72 12.37 20.88
C ALA A 8 56.36 11.81 21.30
N SER A 9 55.49 12.68 21.82
CA SER A 9 54.11 12.33 22.15
C SER A 9 53.27 12.30 20.89
N VAL A 10 52.84 11.11 20.46
CA VAL A 10 51.88 10.94 19.34
C VAL A 10 50.50 11.19 19.87
N LEU A 11 49.90 12.33 19.50
CA LEU A 11 48.51 12.64 19.76
C LEU A 11 47.63 11.79 18.80
N LEU A 12 47.00 10.72 19.30
CA LEU A 12 45.94 10.03 18.58
C LEU A 12 44.68 10.92 18.58
N ALA A 13 44.36 11.55 17.45
CA ALA A 13 43.08 12.20 17.25
C ALA A 13 41.98 11.13 17.19
N PRO A 14 40.87 11.29 17.92
CA PRO A 14 39.75 10.36 17.80
C PRO A 14 39.18 10.43 16.41
N ALA A 15 39.13 9.29 15.70
CA ALA A 15 38.43 9.18 14.43
C ALA A 15 36.91 9.39 14.72
N ALA A 16 36.39 10.52 14.27
CA ALA A 16 34.94 10.76 14.29
C ALA A 16 34.26 9.68 13.43
N ALA A 17 33.56 8.75 14.06
CA ALA A 17 32.72 7.79 13.36
C ALA A 17 31.62 8.58 12.63
N LEU A 18 31.68 8.64 11.29
CA LEU A 18 30.61 9.20 10.47
C LEU A 18 29.37 8.32 10.69
N ALA A 19 28.37 8.86 11.38
CA ALA A 19 27.08 8.20 11.53
C ALA A 19 26.48 8.01 10.14
N GLN A 20 26.28 6.77 9.73
CA GLN A 20 25.65 6.44 8.45
C GLN A 20 24.16 6.78 8.54
N THR A 21 23.71 7.74 7.73
CA THR A 21 22.27 8.08 7.64
C THR A 21 21.56 7.04 6.80
N LEU A 22 20.50 6.45 7.36
CA LEU A 22 19.61 5.55 6.60
C LEU A 22 18.71 6.35 5.66
N PRO A 23 18.40 5.83 4.47
CA PRO A 23 17.43 6.44 3.59
C PRO A 23 16.05 6.45 4.26
N THR A 24 15.29 7.52 4.07
CA THR A 24 13.90 7.64 4.54
C THR A 24 12.93 7.33 3.41
N ALA A 25 11.82 6.68 3.73
CA ALA A 25 10.73 6.43 2.80
C ALA A 25 9.44 7.05 3.32
N PRO A 26 8.59 7.62 2.43
CA PRO A 26 7.27 8.08 2.82
C PRO A 26 6.40 6.91 3.27
N TYR A 27 5.56 7.14 4.27
CA TYR A 27 4.60 6.16 4.76
C TYR A 27 3.18 6.75 4.79
N LEU A 28 2.17 5.88 4.76
CA LEU A 28 0.77 6.29 4.89
C LEU A 28 0.40 6.42 6.37
N PRO A 29 0.08 7.62 6.91
CA PRO A 29 -0.40 7.79 8.28
C PRO A 29 -1.70 7.02 8.55
N LEU A 30 -1.91 6.55 9.78
CA LEU A 30 -3.12 5.82 10.16
C LEU A 30 -4.39 6.65 9.92
N GLU A 31 -4.38 7.92 10.32
CA GLU A 31 -5.51 8.83 10.12
C GLU A 31 -5.93 8.94 8.64
N MET A 32 -4.96 9.03 7.72
CA MET A 32 -5.25 9.07 6.29
C MET A 32 -5.82 7.72 5.81
N ALA A 33 -5.28 6.60 6.29
CA ALA A 33 -5.78 5.27 5.95
C ALA A 33 -7.23 5.07 6.41
N GLU A 34 -7.55 5.45 7.64
CA GLU A 34 -8.91 5.39 8.18
C GLU A 34 -9.87 6.30 7.43
N LYS A 35 -9.46 7.53 7.12
CA LYS A 35 -10.27 8.47 6.34
C LYS A 35 -10.58 7.93 4.95
N ALA A 36 -9.60 7.39 4.25
CA ALA A 36 -9.78 6.77 2.93
C ALA A 36 -10.72 5.56 3.01
N ALA A 37 -10.47 4.65 3.95
CA ALA A 37 -11.28 3.45 4.12
C ALA A 37 -12.75 3.79 4.44
N LYS A 38 -12.99 4.77 5.33
CA LYS A 38 -14.33 5.22 5.71
C LYS A 38 -15.06 5.86 4.55
N ALA A 39 -14.41 6.73 3.79
CA ALA A 39 -15.00 7.39 2.62
C ALA A 39 -15.38 6.36 1.53
N ALA A 40 -14.50 5.41 1.22
CA ALA A 40 -14.78 4.33 0.27
C ALA A 40 -15.96 3.46 0.72
N LEU A 41 -16.00 3.09 2.01
CA LEU A 41 -17.09 2.31 2.58
C LEU A 41 -18.42 3.04 2.46
N GLN A 42 -18.46 4.32 2.86
CA GLN A 42 -19.66 5.16 2.79
C GLN A 42 -20.16 5.33 1.36
N ALA A 43 -19.26 5.51 0.39
CA ALA A 43 -19.61 5.63 -1.02
C ALA A 43 -20.31 4.36 -1.55
N CYS A 44 -19.84 3.17 -1.16
CA CYS A 44 -20.49 1.92 -1.52
C CYS A 44 -21.83 1.72 -0.80
N VAL A 45 -21.88 1.97 0.50
CA VAL A 45 -23.10 1.82 1.30
C VAL A 45 -24.21 2.77 0.82
N ALA A 46 -23.87 3.99 0.44
CA ALA A 46 -24.81 4.95 -0.14
C ALA A 46 -25.45 4.47 -1.47
N LYS A 47 -24.76 3.58 -2.19
CA LYS A 47 -25.27 2.91 -3.40
C LYS A 47 -25.99 1.58 -3.10
N GLY A 48 -26.21 1.25 -1.81
CA GLY A 48 -26.86 0.01 -1.38
C GLY A 48 -25.95 -1.23 -1.39
N ASN A 49 -24.63 -1.07 -1.49
CA ASN A 49 -23.68 -2.19 -1.54
C ASN A 49 -23.05 -2.45 -0.18
N ALA A 50 -23.14 -3.70 0.30
CA ALA A 50 -22.48 -4.16 1.50
C ALA A 50 -21.09 -4.71 1.15
N VAL A 51 -20.03 -3.93 1.41
CA VAL A 51 -18.65 -4.23 1.01
C VAL A 51 -17.70 -4.28 2.20
N THR A 52 -16.51 -4.79 1.96
CA THR A 52 -15.34 -4.57 2.82
C THR A 52 -14.36 -3.66 2.10
N VAL A 53 -13.74 -2.75 2.85
CA VAL A 53 -12.63 -1.91 2.39
C VAL A 53 -11.39 -2.24 3.19
N ALA A 54 -10.26 -2.41 2.53
CA ALA A 54 -8.97 -2.64 3.17
C ALA A 54 -7.93 -1.62 2.67
N ILE A 55 -7.04 -1.21 3.57
CA ILE A 55 -5.85 -0.42 3.26
C ILE A 55 -4.62 -1.25 3.60
N VAL A 56 -3.72 -1.38 2.65
CA VAL A 56 -2.43 -2.08 2.78
C VAL A 56 -1.32 -1.07 2.52
N THR A 57 -0.31 -1.03 3.38
CA THR A 57 0.86 -0.16 3.24
C THR A 57 1.81 -0.65 2.15
N ARG A 58 2.76 0.19 1.73
CA ARG A 58 3.72 -0.16 0.65
C ARG A 58 4.58 -1.38 0.96
N ASP A 59 4.82 -1.67 2.24
CA ASP A 59 5.55 -2.86 2.71
C ASP A 59 4.67 -4.13 2.80
N GLY A 60 3.39 -4.04 2.39
CA GLY A 60 2.47 -5.16 2.34
C GLY A 60 1.73 -5.45 3.65
N ALA A 61 1.88 -4.62 4.68
CA ALA A 61 1.14 -4.78 5.93
C ALA A 61 -0.29 -4.24 5.81
N THR A 62 -1.28 -5.01 6.27
CA THR A 62 -2.67 -4.53 6.38
C THR A 62 -2.76 -3.50 7.50
N LYS A 63 -3.19 -2.29 7.16
CA LYS A 63 -3.27 -1.17 8.10
C LYS A 63 -4.68 -0.95 8.66
N THR A 64 -5.70 -1.07 7.81
CA THR A 64 -7.10 -0.85 8.18
C THR A 64 -7.99 -1.78 7.38
N VAL A 65 -9.00 -2.35 8.03
CA VAL A 65 -10.09 -3.10 7.39
C VAL A 65 -11.40 -2.63 7.97
N LEU A 66 -12.31 -2.17 7.12
CA LEU A 66 -13.68 -1.83 7.49
C LEU A 66 -14.66 -2.71 6.71
N LYS A 67 -15.47 -3.46 7.42
CA LYS A 67 -16.46 -4.38 6.86
C LYS A 67 -17.86 -3.86 7.15
N ALA A 68 -18.66 -3.60 6.10
CA ALA A 68 -20.06 -3.27 6.27
C ALA A 68 -20.86 -4.43 6.86
N ASP A 69 -21.91 -4.10 7.61
CA ASP A 69 -22.87 -5.10 8.05
C ASP A 69 -23.45 -5.85 6.84
N ASN A 70 -23.70 -7.15 7.01
CA ASN A 70 -24.24 -8.05 5.98
C ASN A 70 -23.34 -8.24 4.72
N SER A 71 -22.11 -7.72 4.68
CA SER A 71 -21.18 -8.11 3.62
C SER A 71 -20.74 -9.57 3.79
N GLY A 72 -20.54 -10.27 2.67
CA GLY A 72 -20.19 -11.70 2.67
C GLY A 72 -18.85 -12.00 3.39
N PRO A 73 -18.63 -13.22 3.90
CA PRO A 73 -17.39 -13.58 4.61
C PRO A 73 -16.14 -13.49 3.74
N HIS A 74 -16.25 -13.74 2.44
CA HIS A 74 -15.15 -13.67 1.46
C HIS A 74 -14.67 -12.24 1.16
N THR A 75 -15.47 -11.21 1.51
CA THR A 75 -15.17 -9.82 1.13
C THR A 75 -13.91 -9.28 1.83
N VAL A 76 -13.59 -9.77 3.03
CA VAL A 76 -12.36 -9.38 3.74
C VAL A 76 -11.12 -9.81 2.95
N SER A 77 -11.03 -11.08 2.57
CA SER A 77 -9.91 -11.60 1.77
C SER A 77 -9.84 -10.93 0.40
N SER A 78 -11.00 -10.72 -0.25
CA SER A 78 -11.07 -10.04 -1.54
C SER A 78 -10.54 -8.60 -1.44
N ALA A 79 -11.03 -7.80 -0.50
CA ALA A 79 -10.60 -6.41 -0.32
C ALA A 79 -9.11 -6.31 0.03
N THR A 80 -8.65 -7.13 1.00
CA THR A 80 -7.25 -7.14 1.42
C THR A 80 -6.32 -7.57 0.29
N GLY A 81 -6.70 -8.60 -0.48
CA GLY A 81 -5.91 -9.09 -1.60
C GLY A 81 -5.82 -8.11 -2.76
N LYS A 82 -6.92 -7.39 -3.07
CA LYS A 82 -6.92 -6.30 -4.07
C LYS A 82 -6.03 -5.13 -3.60
N ALA A 83 -6.13 -4.72 -2.33
CA ALA A 83 -5.28 -3.67 -1.76
C ALA A 83 -3.81 -4.06 -1.78
N PHE A 84 -3.49 -5.31 -1.42
CA PHE A 84 -2.13 -5.84 -1.45
C PHE A 84 -1.56 -5.85 -2.87
N ALA A 85 -2.32 -6.32 -3.86
CA ALA A 85 -1.91 -6.31 -5.25
C ALA A 85 -1.65 -4.88 -5.74
N ALA A 86 -2.51 -3.92 -5.39
CA ALA A 86 -2.36 -2.52 -5.77
C ALA A 86 -1.13 -1.86 -5.12
N ALA A 87 -0.88 -2.13 -3.82
CA ALA A 87 0.32 -1.68 -3.12
C ALA A 87 1.60 -2.26 -3.73
N SER A 88 1.56 -3.54 -4.15
CA SER A 88 2.71 -4.25 -4.71
C SER A 88 3.05 -3.79 -6.12
N LEU A 89 2.04 -3.72 -7.01
CA LEU A 89 2.23 -3.44 -8.42
C LEU A 89 2.20 -1.94 -8.75
N GLY A 90 1.69 -1.09 -7.85
CA GLY A 90 1.60 0.36 -8.04
C GLY A 90 0.65 0.78 -9.16
N ARG A 91 -0.31 -0.09 -9.52
CA ARG A 91 -1.24 0.09 -10.64
C ARG A 91 -2.68 -0.23 -10.24
N ASP A 92 -3.63 0.27 -11.03
CA ASP A 92 -5.02 -0.19 -10.98
C ASP A 92 -5.08 -1.69 -11.31
N ILE A 93 -5.68 -2.47 -10.40
CA ILE A 93 -5.69 -3.94 -10.54
C ILE A 93 -6.74 -4.40 -11.56
N GLY A 94 -7.73 -3.56 -11.86
CA GLY A 94 -8.64 -3.77 -12.99
C GLY A 94 -7.87 -3.76 -14.32
N GLU A 95 -6.99 -2.76 -14.52
CA GLU A 95 -6.14 -2.70 -15.72
C GLU A 95 -5.19 -3.91 -15.83
N ILE A 96 -4.67 -4.39 -14.70
CA ILE A 96 -3.85 -5.62 -14.69
C ILE A 96 -4.69 -6.85 -15.06
N ALA A 97 -5.92 -6.96 -14.56
CA ALA A 97 -6.83 -8.05 -14.91
C ALA A 97 -7.14 -8.06 -16.42
N ASP A 98 -7.41 -6.88 -17.01
CA ASP A 98 -7.66 -6.72 -18.44
C ASP A 98 -6.42 -7.02 -19.29
N PHE A 99 -5.24 -6.59 -18.81
CA PHE A 99 -3.96 -6.91 -19.46
C PHE A 99 -3.74 -8.42 -19.53
N ILE A 100 -3.98 -9.15 -18.43
CA ILE A 100 -3.85 -10.62 -18.40
C ILE A 100 -4.90 -11.25 -19.35
N ALA A 101 -6.15 -10.79 -19.31
CA ALA A 101 -7.21 -11.32 -20.19
C ALA A 101 -6.86 -11.16 -21.66
N SER A 102 -6.24 -10.03 -22.04
CA SER A 102 -5.80 -9.77 -23.41
C SER A 102 -4.53 -10.54 -23.82
N LYS A 103 -3.74 -10.98 -22.84
CA LYS A 103 -2.46 -11.67 -23.05
C LYS A 103 -2.31 -12.86 -22.07
N PRO A 104 -2.94 -14.01 -22.34
CA PRO A 104 -2.96 -15.16 -21.43
C PRO A 104 -1.57 -15.66 -21.00
N ALA A 105 -0.51 -15.40 -21.79
CA ALA A 105 0.87 -15.73 -21.42
C ALA A 105 1.32 -15.05 -20.10
N ASN A 106 0.62 -13.98 -19.66
CA ASN A 106 0.89 -13.27 -18.41
C ASN A 106 0.04 -13.76 -17.22
N ASP A 107 -0.70 -14.87 -17.37
CA ASP A 107 -1.57 -15.37 -16.29
C ASP A 107 -0.79 -15.69 -14.99
N GLY A 108 0.50 -16.00 -15.09
CA GLY A 108 1.39 -16.14 -13.94
C GLY A 108 1.41 -14.94 -12.97
N LEU A 109 1.02 -13.74 -13.42
CA LEU A 109 0.90 -12.57 -12.54
C LEU A 109 -0.14 -12.77 -11.42
N ARG A 110 -1.14 -13.63 -11.61
CA ARG A 110 -2.15 -13.96 -10.59
C ARG A 110 -1.57 -14.75 -9.42
N ASN A 111 -0.47 -15.45 -9.66
CA ASN A 111 0.10 -16.42 -8.73
C ASN A 111 1.49 -16.00 -8.20
N MET A 112 1.89 -14.74 -8.38
CA MET A 112 3.18 -14.25 -7.89
C MET A 112 3.28 -14.23 -6.36
N ASP A 113 2.14 -14.02 -5.68
CA ASP A 113 2.02 -14.04 -4.22
C ASP A 113 0.60 -14.49 -3.89
N GLU A 114 0.44 -15.42 -2.94
CA GLU A 114 -0.85 -15.99 -2.53
C GLU A 114 -1.83 -14.94 -1.96
N ARG A 115 -1.32 -13.81 -1.49
CA ARG A 115 -2.12 -12.69 -0.98
C ARG A 115 -2.75 -11.86 -2.09
N MET A 116 -2.31 -11.97 -3.35
CA MET A 116 -2.81 -11.15 -4.45
C MET A 116 -4.18 -11.60 -4.93
N VAL A 117 -5.10 -10.63 -5.08
CA VAL A 117 -6.35 -10.80 -5.81
C VAL A 117 -6.32 -9.84 -7.00
N ILE A 118 -6.13 -10.39 -8.21
CA ILE A 118 -6.06 -9.62 -9.44
C ILE A 118 -7.48 -9.46 -10.02
N GLN A 119 -8.19 -8.47 -9.51
CA GLN A 119 -9.55 -8.11 -9.90
C GLN A 119 -9.78 -6.61 -9.66
N ALA A 120 -10.62 -5.96 -10.48
CA ALA A 120 -10.96 -4.55 -10.30
C ALA A 120 -11.50 -4.24 -8.89
N GLY A 121 -11.21 -3.04 -8.39
CA GLY A 121 -11.51 -2.61 -7.03
C GLY A 121 -10.27 -2.44 -6.15
N GLY A 122 -9.07 -2.76 -6.66
CA GLY A 122 -7.78 -2.45 -6.04
C GLY A 122 -7.11 -1.26 -6.73
N LEU A 123 -6.82 -0.19 -5.98
CA LEU A 123 -6.17 1.02 -6.50
C LEU A 123 -4.92 1.35 -5.69
N PRO A 124 -3.82 1.81 -6.33
CA PRO A 124 -2.64 2.28 -5.61
C PRO A 124 -2.95 3.57 -4.86
N ILE A 125 -2.34 3.77 -3.69
CA ILE A 125 -2.39 5.04 -2.96
C ILE A 125 -1.10 5.79 -3.26
N LYS A 126 -1.21 6.86 -4.03
CA LYS A 126 -0.08 7.76 -4.35
C LYS A 126 -0.34 9.14 -3.76
N ILE A 127 0.62 9.65 -2.98
CA ILE A 127 0.63 11.02 -2.48
C ILE A 127 1.75 11.76 -3.21
N GLY A 128 1.37 12.67 -4.10
CA GLY A 128 2.29 13.17 -5.11
C GLY A 128 2.79 12.03 -5.98
N GLU A 129 4.12 11.87 -6.08
CA GLU A 129 4.75 10.77 -6.82
C GLU A 129 5.04 9.53 -5.96
N ALA A 130 4.84 9.61 -4.65
CA ALA A 130 5.18 8.53 -3.73
C ALA A 130 4.06 7.49 -3.64
N LEU A 131 4.35 6.24 -3.98
CA LEU A 131 3.49 5.09 -3.70
C LEU A 131 3.61 4.73 -2.21
N VAL A 132 2.55 4.92 -1.45
CA VAL A 132 2.52 4.69 0.01
C VAL A 132 1.67 3.50 0.44
N GLY A 133 0.93 2.89 -0.50
CA GLY A 133 0.10 1.73 -0.22
C GLY A 133 -0.89 1.40 -1.33
N GLY A 134 -1.93 0.65 -0.99
CA GLY A 134 -3.08 0.34 -1.84
C GLY A 134 -4.37 0.31 -1.04
N ILE A 135 -5.46 0.68 -1.70
CA ILE A 135 -6.83 0.51 -1.22
C ILE A 135 -7.50 -0.60 -2.02
N GLY A 136 -8.28 -1.44 -1.36
CA GLY A 136 -9.07 -2.49 -2.00
C GLY A 136 -10.49 -2.49 -1.48
N VAL A 137 -11.45 -2.63 -2.37
CA VAL A 137 -12.86 -2.81 -2.08
C VAL A 137 -13.32 -4.14 -2.66
N GLY A 138 -14.16 -4.84 -1.91
CA GLY A 138 -14.73 -6.11 -2.36
C GLY A 138 -16.11 -6.34 -1.77
N GLY A 139 -17.05 -6.80 -2.60
CA GLY A 139 -18.41 -7.14 -2.19
C GLY A 139 -19.51 -6.47 -3.00
N ALA A 140 -19.24 -5.47 -3.81
CA ALA A 140 -20.22 -4.94 -4.75
C ALA A 140 -20.51 -5.93 -5.90
N PRO A 141 -21.62 -5.77 -6.62
CA PRO A 141 -21.99 -6.67 -7.72
C PRO A 141 -20.95 -6.76 -8.84
N SER A 142 -20.08 -5.77 -8.97
CA SER A 142 -18.98 -5.79 -9.95
C SER A 142 -17.72 -5.12 -9.40
N GLY A 143 -16.56 -5.54 -9.91
CA GLY A 143 -15.28 -4.91 -9.57
C GLY A 143 -15.20 -3.44 -10.02
N ALA A 144 -15.96 -3.05 -11.04
CA ALA A 144 -16.04 -1.65 -11.47
C ALA A 144 -16.69 -0.78 -10.37
N ILE A 145 -17.76 -1.24 -9.74
CA ILE A 145 -18.40 -0.54 -8.62
C ILE A 145 -17.45 -0.50 -7.41
N ASP A 146 -16.75 -1.59 -7.13
CA ASP A 146 -15.71 -1.63 -6.08
C ASP A 146 -14.64 -0.55 -6.33
N ALA A 147 -14.18 -0.41 -7.61
CA ALA A 147 -13.17 0.58 -8.00
C ALA A 147 -13.67 2.03 -7.87
N GLU A 148 -14.95 2.30 -8.22
CA GLU A 148 -15.55 3.61 -7.99
C GLU A 148 -15.53 3.99 -6.49
N CYS A 149 -15.92 3.05 -5.61
CA CYS A 149 -15.89 3.30 -4.19
C CYS A 149 -14.45 3.51 -3.67
N ALA A 150 -13.48 2.72 -4.15
CA ALA A 150 -12.08 2.90 -3.81
C ALA A 150 -11.58 4.30 -4.22
N ARG A 151 -12.00 4.80 -5.38
CA ARG A 151 -11.64 6.13 -5.87
C ARG A 151 -12.16 7.25 -4.96
N GLU A 152 -13.38 7.11 -4.41
CA GLU A 152 -13.90 8.06 -3.41
C GLU A 152 -13.03 8.07 -2.14
N GLY A 153 -12.50 6.93 -1.75
CA GLY A 153 -11.52 6.85 -0.67
C GLY A 153 -10.23 7.64 -0.98
N LEU A 154 -9.69 7.48 -2.19
CA LEU A 154 -8.51 8.23 -2.63
C LEU A 154 -8.79 9.74 -2.68
N ASN A 155 -9.93 10.14 -3.25
CA ASN A 155 -10.34 11.55 -3.33
C ASN A 155 -10.39 12.20 -1.95
N ALA A 156 -10.89 11.49 -0.93
CA ALA A 156 -11.03 12.00 0.43
C ALA A 156 -9.70 12.38 1.08
N ILE A 157 -8.59 11.80 0.63
CA ILE A 157 -7.24 12.07 1.16
C ILE A 157 -6.33 12.82 0.16
N GLY A 158 -6.87 13.24 -0.98
CA GLY A 158 -6.09 13.91 -2.03
C GLY A 158 -5.06 12.99 -2.71
N ALA A 159 -5.28 11.69 -2.68
CA ALA A 159 -4.45 10.69 -3.36
C ALA A 159 -4.88 10.46 -4.81
N LYS A 160 -3.93 9.92 -5.59
CA LYS A 160 -4.17 9.48 -6.98
C LYS A 160 -3.96 7.97 -7.08
#